data_44092e2dbde83ea21a8533e98c38df42
#
_entry.id   44092e2dbde83ea21a8533e98c38df42
#
_cell.length_a   1.000
_cell.length_b   1.000
_cell.length_c   1.000
_cell.angle_alpha   90.00
_cell.angle_beta   90.00
_cell.angle_gamma   90.00
#
_symmetry.space_group_name_H-M   'P 1'
#
loop_
_entity.id
_entity.type
_entity.pdbx_description
1 polymer ?
#
loop_
_entity_poly.entity_id
_entity_poly.type
_entity_poly.pdbx_seq_one_letter_code
_entity_poly.pdbx_strand_id
1 'polypeptide(L)'
;MNRRRLQIVLLLGWFALNHSVVAQDKEPALPKGYLEVGSDKAAAIQQLCKATAETGLFSGAVLVADKGEVIFKQAFGMANHEWNIPNTTDTKFRIASVSKQFCTMLVMQLVQEGKVKIDDTISEHLPYYREDTGGKITLHHLMSHQSGIKDFTSSFDYRGVISRLSFPPDEFIKLHCSGDLANEPGTIYSYCNAGYCILGRIIEKVTRKSFQQNLQERIFDPLGMKNSGFDSNLTVIEKRASGYTYGPFGLENAAFISMGSTPGASGALYSTVEDMFLWDRALYTDQLLEKKYRDLMFTPNRDVPEVKAAGGRPQSNYGYGWQIYARNHPVTKRRTKIINHGGAINGFRAMENRLVNDDAFVIVLCNQGDMIGSAEVWNSVVRLSGELIHIVTDQPYRMPGKPRVTQQQRMYQMVKNEGIEAAIKWFKSKGKPAGWGGANATVATRLAMDGLTDDAIRLMEFDLEMTPGKVWLIRKTALMCLNNGRPEKAIIYANQGLEFKPEDESLKNIKIEAEQDLKN
;
A
#
# COMPACT_ATOMS: atom_id res chain seq x y z
N MET A 1 -87.79 61.52 0.63
CA MET A 1 -87.51 61.76 2.06
C MET A 1 -86.33 60.94 2.51
N ASN A 2 -85.49 61.56 3.29
CA ASN A 2 -84.30 61.09 4.02
C ASN A 2 -83.03 60.87 3.25
N ARG A 3 -82.21 61.89 3.37
CA ARG A 3 -80.76 61.94 3.06
C ARG A 3 -79.96 61.20 4.15
N ARG A 4 -79.04 60.36 3.82
CA ARG A 4 -77.91 60.00 4.69
C ARG A 4 -76.57 60.37 4.02
N ARG A 5 -75.86 61.19 4.75
CA ARG A 5 -74.54 61.69 4.40
C ARG A 5 -73.50 60.56 4.58
N LEU A 6 -72.63 60.41 3.57
CA LEU A 6 -71.50 59.54 3.65
C LEU A 6 -70.31 60.39 4.16
N GLN A 7 -69.80 60.05 5.33
CA GLN A 7 -68.48 60.59 5.82
C GLN A 7 -67.38 59.72 5.32
N ILE A 8 -66.47 60.30 4.55
CA ILE A 8 -65.19 59.68 4.11
C ILE A 8 -64.20 59.94 5.22
N VAL A 9 -63.70 58.88 5.87
CA VAL A 9 -62.58 58.90 6.79
C VAL A 9 -61.35 58.54 6.00
N LEU A 10 -60.43 59.50 5.79
CA LEU A 10 -59.10 59.29 5.25
C LEU A 10 -58.21 58.67 6.32
N LEU A 11 -57.89 57.39 6.17
CA LEU A 11 -56.88 56.70 6.95
C LEU A 11 -55.56 56.81 6.17
N LEU A 12 -54.67 57.70 6.62
CA LEU A 12 -53.24 57.73 6.22
C LEU A 12 -52.53 56.55 6.87
N GLY A 13 -52.37 55.45 6.11
CA GLY A 13 -51.54 54.36 6.50
C GLY A 13 -50.05 54.65 6.25
N TRP A 14 -49.28 54.74 7.30
CA TRP A 14 -47.83 54.72 7.26
C TRP A 14 -47.35 53.34 6.83
N PHE A 15 -46.85 53.19 5.62
CA PHE A 15 -46.07 52.03 5.20
C PHE A 15 -44.64 52.20 5.74
N ALA A 16 -44.34 51.60 6.89
CA ALA A 16 -42.99 51.39 7.31
C ALA A 16 -42.42 50.26 6.47
N LEU A 17 -41.53 50.58 5.50
CA LEU A 17 -40.69 49.61 4.81
C LEU A 17 -39.71 49.02 5.83
N ASN A 18 -40.08 47.89 6.42
CA ASN A 18 -39.13 47.03 7.09
C ASN A 18 -38.20 46.42 6.05
N HIS A 19 -37.05 47.05 5.80
CA HIS A 19 -35.92 46.39 5.17
C HIS A 19 -35.39 45.37 6.16
N SER A 20 -35.88 44.15 6.06
CA SER A 20 -35.23 42.99 6.65
C SER A 20 -33.85 42.88 5.96
N VAL A 21 -32.82 43.38 6.60
CA VAL A 21 -31.45 43.03 6.29
C VAL A 21 -31.36 41.53 6.57
N VAL A 22 -31.47 40.70 5.50
CA VAL A 22 -31.10 39.32 5.56
C VAL A 22 -29.61 39.34 5.87
N ALA A 23 -29.26 39.05 7.11
CA ALA A 23 -27.91 38.80 7.48
C ALA A 23 -27.44 37.64 6.58
N GLN A 24 -26.55 37.91 5.65
CA GLN A 24 -25.79 36.86 4.99
C GLN A 24 -25.06 36.11 6.12
N ASP A 25 -25.56 34.93 6.46
CA ASP A 25 -24.79 34.02 7.29
C ASP A 25 -23.42 33.86 6.62
N LYS A 26 -22.41 34.50 7.20
CA LYS A 26 -21.02 34.30 6.79
C LYS A 26 -20.77 32.81 6.95
N GLU A 27 -20.48 32.13 5.84
CA GLU A 27 -20.01 30.75 5.92
C GLU A 27 -18.92 30.65 7.00
N PRO A 28 -18.98 29.65 7.87
CA PRO A 28 -18.01 29.54 8.96
C PRO A 28 -16.61 29.45 8.36
N ALA A 29 -15.71 30.28 8.84
CA ALA A 29 -14.33 30.30 8.37
C ALA A 29 -13.71 28.90 8.43
N LEU A 30 -12.98 28.53 7.38
CA LEU A 30 -12.32 27.23 7.33
C LEU A 30 -11.38 27.02 8.54
N PRO A 31 -11.30 25.80 9.08
CA PRO A 31 -10.34 25.50 10.13
C PRO A 31 -8.91 25.77 9.67
N LYS A 32 -8.04 26.13 10.61
CA LYS A 32 -6.62 26.45 10.32
C LYS A 32 -5.96 25.34 9.50
N GLY A 33 -5.33 25.73 8.40
CA GLY A 33 -4.56 24.86 7.51
C GLY A 33 -5.36 24.22 6.38
N TYR A 34 -6.67 24.51 6.27
CA TYR A 34 -7.46 24.16 5.08
C TYR A 34 -7.49 25.33 4.09
N LEU A 35 -7.52 25.00 2.82
CA LEU A 35 -7.67 25.89 1.67
C LEU A 35 -8.94 25.55 0.92
N GLU A 36 -9.61 26.55 0.38
CA GLU A 36 -10.72 26.32 -0.56
C GLU A 36 -10.17 25.93 -1.94
N VAL A 37 -10.96 25.12 -2.65
CA VAL A 37 -10.69 24.84 -4.04
C VAL A 37 -11.16 26.05 -4.83
N GLY A 38 -10.22 26.79 -5.43
CA GLY A 38 -10.57 27.89 -6.34
C GLY A 38 -11.26 27.41 -7.61
N SER A 39 -11.58 28.33 -8.51
CA SER A 39 -12.21 28.00 -9.80
C SER A 39 -11.34 27.14 -10.72
N ASP A 40 -10.01 27.08 -10.48
CA ASP A 40 -9.04 26.30 -11.24
C ASP A 40 -8.53 25.12 -10.39
N LYS A 41 -9.22 23.97 -10.51
CA LYS A 41 -8.81 22.72 -9.87
C LYS A 41 -7.41 22.27 -10.30
N ALA A 42 -7.06 22.45 -11.58
CA ALA A 42 -5.78 22.00 -12.11
C ALA A 42 -4.61 22.76 -11.47
N ALA A 43 -4.75 24.08 -11.27
CA ALA A 43 -3.76 24.88 -10.58
C ALA A 43 -3.61 24.47 -9.10
N ALA A 44 -4.71 24.21 -8.40
CA ALA A 44 -4.68 23.72 -7.02
C ALA A 44 -3.99 22.35 -6.91
N ILE A 45 -4.29 21.42 -7.83
CA ILE A 45 -3.65 20.10 -7.93
C ILE A 45 -2.16 20.26 -8.19
N GLN A 46 -1.76 21.11 -9.15
CA GLN A 46 -0.36 21.36 -9.47
C GLN A 46 0.41 21.89 -8.26
N GLN A 47 -0.15 22.84 -7.54
CA GLN A 47 0.46 23.42 -6.35
C GLN A 47 0.65 22.37 -5.26
N LEU A 48 -0.36 21.53 -5.01
CA LEU A 48 -0.32 20.45 -4.02
C LEU A 48 0.74 19.40 -4.38
N CYS A 49 0.77 18.94 -5.64
CA CYS A 49 1.73 17.95 -6.11
C CYS A 49 3.17 18.47 -6.04
N LYS A 50 3.40 19.70 -6.49
CA LYS A 50 4.71 20.36 -6.43
C LYS A 50 5.20 20.46 -4.98
N ALA A 51 4.38 20.99 -4.09
CA ALA A 51 4.71 21.11 -2.68
C ALA A 51 4.97 19.74 -2.02
N THR A 52 4.24 18.69 -2.44
CA THR A 52 4.48 17.32 -1.95
C THR A 52 5.83 16.78 -2.45
N ALA A 53 6.18 17.00 -3.71
CA ALA A 53 7.47 16.60 -4.26
C ALA A 53 8.64 17.33 -3.59
N GLU A 54 8.49 18.62 -3.29
CA GLU A 54 9.47 19.44 -2.58
C GLU A 54 9.75 18.93 -1.14
N THR A 55 8.86 18.13 -0.56
CA THR A 55 9.16 17.46 0.73
C THR A 55 10.22 16.37 0.62
N GLY A 56 10.56 15.90 -0.59
CA GLY A 56 11.41 14.74 -0.84
C GLY A 56 10.73 13.39 -0.61
N LEU A 57 9.45 13.37 -0.22
CA LEU A 57 8.68 12.15 0.08
C LEU A 57 7.78 11.70 -1.08
N PHE A 58 7.93 12.30 -2.24
CA PHE A 58 7.21 11.93 -3.45
C PHE A 58 8.08 12.18 -4.70
N SER A 59 8.30 11.13 -5.47
CA SER A 59 8.87 11.14 -6.81
C SER A 59 8.05 10.18 -7.66
N GLY A 60 7.42 10.66 -8.75
CA GLY A 60 6.49 9.83 -9.52
C GLY A 60 5.60 10.60 -10.46
N ALA A 61 4.45 10.04 -10.81
CA ALA A 61 3.46 10.63 -11.71
C ALA A 61 2.06 10.64 -11.09
N VAL A 62 1.28 11.64 -11.45
CA VAL A 62 -0.11 11.86 -11.01
C VAL A 62 -0.99 12.11 -12.23
N LEU A 63 -2.17 11.51 -12.23
CA LEU A 63 -3.26 11.87 -13.13
C LEU A 63 -4.54 12.04 -12.32
N VAL A 64 -5.27 13.10 -12.61
CA VAL A 64 -6.59 13.37 -12.03
C VAL A 64 -7.57 13.63 -13.18
N ALA A 65 -8.70 12.92 -13.14
CA ALA A 65 -9.83 13.17 -14.03
C ALA A 65 -11.06 13.60 -13.21
N ASP A 66 -11.83 14.53 -13.76
CA ASP A 66 -13.09 15.05 -13.24
C ASP A 66 -14.16 14.92 -14.32
N LYS A 67 -15.30 14.33 -14.01
CA LYS A 67 -16.40 14.07 -14.95
C LYS A 67 -15.94 13.33 -16.21
N GLY A 68 -15.07 12.33 -16.02
CA GLY A 68 -14.54 11.52 -17.10
C GLY A 68 -13.44 12.15 -17.95
N GLU A 69 -13.09 13.42 -17.72
CA GLU A 69 -12.07 14.15 -18.47
C GLU A 69 -10.80 14.37 -17.66
N VAL A 70 -9.63 14.18 -18.28
CA VAL A 70 -8.35 14.41 -17.61
C VAL A 70 -8.13 15.92 -17.44
N ILE A 71 -8.15 16.38 -16.18
CA ILE A 71 -7.91 17.79 -15.83
C ILE A 71 -6.47 18.05 -15.40
N PHE A 72 -5.71 17.00 -15.05
CA PHE A 72 -4.31 17.12 -14.66
C PHE A 72 -3.54 15.83 -14.93
N LYS A 73 -2.34 15.96 -15.53
CA LYS A 73 -1.40 14.85 -15.76
C LYS A 73 0.02 15.40 -15.75
N GLN A 74 0.81 15.05 -14.71
CA GLN A 74 2.19 15.53 -14.59
C GLN A 74 3.06 14.56 -13.78
N ALA A 75 4.38 14.63 -14.00
CA ALA A 75 5.37 13.86 -13.27
C ALA A 75 6.34 14.78 -12.48
N PHE A 76 6.93 14.23 -11.42
CA PHE A 76 7.77 14.93 -10.46
C PHE A 76 8.96 14.05 -10.05
N GLY A 77 10.08 14.66 -9.71
CA GLY A 77 11.28 13.97 -9.26
C GLY A 77 11.96 13.15 -10.36
N MET A 78 12.77 12.18 -9.97
CA MET A 78 13.65 11.43 -10.87
C MET A 78 13.19 9.99 -11.06
N ALA A 79 13.14 9.53 -12.31
CA ALA A 79 12.97 8.12 -12.66
C ALA A 79 14.25 7.32 -12.35
N ASN A 80 15.40 7.98 -12.48
CA ASN A 80 16.70 7.42 -12.09
C ASN A 80 17.56 8.55 -11.52
N HIS A 81 17.95 8.42 -10.26
CA HIS A 81 18.76 9.42 -9.56
C HIS A 81 20.23 9.36 -9.97
N GLU A 82 20.74 8.16 -10.26
CA GLU A 82 22.16 7.95 -10.62
C GLU A 82 22.50 8.64 -11.94
N TRP A 83 21.54 8.67 -12.87
CA TRP A 83 21.69 9.27 -14.20
C TRP A 83 20.97 10.62 -14.34
N ASN A 84 20.39 11.14 -13.27
CA ASN A 84 19.57 12.37 -13.28
C ASN A 84 18.46 12.36 -14.36
N ILE A 85 17.85 11.20 -14.59
CA ILE A 85 16.73 11.07 -15.54
C ILE A 85 15.43 11.45 -14.83
N PRO A 86 14.72 12.49 -15.24
CA PRO A 86 13.46 12.89 -14.63
C PRO A 86 12.34 11.88 -14.91
N ASN A 87 11.36 11.80 -14.01
CA ASN A 87 10.10 11.15 -14.30
C ASN A 87 9.33 11.93 -15.37
N THR A 88 8.66 11.20 -16.23
CA THR A 88 7.71 11.71 -17.23
C THR A 88 6.36 11.01 -17.07
N THR A 89 5.32 11.50 -17.72
CA THR A 89 3.97 10.90 -17.60
C THR A 89 3.87 9.52 -18.24
N ASP A 90 4.83 9.16 -19.11
CA ASP A 90 4.98 7.84 -19.73
C ASP A 90 6.05 6.96 -19.01
N THR A 91 6.60 7.41 -17.88
CA THR A 91 7.41 6.57 -17.01
C THR A 91 6.58 5.41 -16.49
N LYS A 92 7.13 4.20 -16.57
CA LYS A 92 6.51 2.96 -16.12
C LYS A 92 6.88 2.69 -14.67
N PHE A 93 5.88 2.53 -13.83
CA PHE A 93 6.03 2.25 -12.40
C PHE A 93 5.50 0.87 -12.07
N ARG A 94 6.16 0.16 -11.15
CA ARG A 94 5.56 -1.04 -10.54
C ARG A 94 4.33 -0.63 -9.75
N ILE A 95 3.18 -1.22 -10.07
CA ILE A 95 1.90 -0.90 -9.42
C ILE A 95 1.58 -1.82 -8.24
N ALA A 96 2.43 -2.81 -8.00
CA ALA A 96 2.31 -3.74 -6.87
C ALA A 96 0.89 -4.32 -6.74
N SER A 97 0.28 -4.29 -5.55
CA SER A 97 -1.02 -4.91 -5.28
C SER A 97 -2.19 -4.36 -6.10
N VAL A 98 -2.05 -3.24 -6.81
CA VAL A 98 -3.02 -2.80 -7.82
C VAL A 98 -3.15 -3.84 -8.95
N SER A 99 -2.15 -4.71 -9.15
CA SER A 99 -2.19 -5.86 -10.07
C SER A 99 -3.35 -6.83 -9.79
N LYS A 100 -3.84 -6.88 -8.56
CA LYS A 100 -4.92 -7.80 -8.15
C LYS A 100 -6.23 -7.57 -8.90
N GLN A 101 -6.50 -6.34 -9.28
CA GLN A 101 -7.67 -5.96 -10.08
C GLN A 101 -7.67 -6.65 -11.44
N PHE A 102 -6.51 -6.71 -12.09
CA PHE A 102 -6.33 -7.36 -13.39
C PHE A 102 -6.45 -8.88 -13.27
N CYS A 103 -5.92 -9.46 -12.19
CA CYS A 103 -6.09 -10.88 -11.91
C CYS A 103 -7.56 -11.24 -11.75
N THR A 104 -8.32 -10.50 -10.95
CA THR A 104 -9.75 -10.79 -10.76
C THR A 104 -10.56 -10.52 -12.01
N MET A 105 -10.21 -9.54 -12.83
CA MET A 105 -10.83 -9.34 -14.14
C MET A 105 -10.67 -10.60 -15.03
N LEU A 106 -9.47 -11.18 -15.10
CA LEU A 106 -9.24 -12.41 -15.86
C LEU A 106 -10.04 -13.59 -15.30
N VAL A 107 -10.13 -13.75 -13.98
CA VAL A 107 -10.95 -14.79 -13.36
C VAL A 107 -12.43 -14.58 -13.74
N MET A 108 -12.94 -13.35 -13.63
CA MET A 108 -14.34 -13.06 -13.93
C MET A 108 -14.68 -13.20 -15.42
N GLN A 109 -13.73 -12.94 -16.33
CA GLN A 109 -13.87 -13.27 -17.75
C GLN A 109 -13.99 -14.79 -17.96
N LEU A 110 -13.19 -15.59 -17.26
CA LEU A 110 -13.29 -17.04 -17.32
C LEU A 110 -14.60 -17.56 -16.72
N VAL A 111 -15.13 -16.90 -15.68
CA VAL A 111 -16.47 -17.18 -15.13
C VAL A 111 -17.55 -16.86 -16.17
N GLN A 112 -17.46 -15.71 -16.83
CA GLN A 112 -18.40 -15.32 -17.90
C GLN A 112 -18.38 -16.31 -19.07
N GLU A 113 -17.20 -16.84 -19.41
CA GLU A 113 -17.01 -17.86 -20.45
C GLU A 113 -17.45 -19.28 -20.02
N GLY A 114 -17.84 -19.45 -18.76
CA GLY A 114 -18.23 -20.76 -18.21
C GLY A 114 -17.06 -21.75 -18.05
N LYS A 115 -15.81 -21.26 -18.08
CA LYS A 115 -14.60 -22.09 -17.95
C LYS A 115 -14.24 -22.41 -16.52
N VAL A 116 -14.65 -21.55 -15.58
CA VAL A 116 -14.55 -21.73 -14.13
C VAL A 116 -15.81 -21.20 -13.45
N LYS A 117 -16.06 -21.64 -12.22
CA LYS A 117 -17.11 -21.11 -11.36
C LYS A 117 -16.47 -20.40 -10.17
N ILE A 118 -17.17 -19.43 -9.59
CA ILE A 118 -16.68 -18.71 -8.39
C ILE A 118 -16.49 -19.69 -7.22
N ASP A 119 -17.32 -20.74 -7.15
CA ASP A 119 -17.29 -21.76 -6.10
C ASP A 119 -16.38 -22.95 -6.40
N ASP A 120 -15.72 -23.00 -7.58
CA ASP A 120 -14.71 -24.01 -7.85
C ASP A 120 -13.57 -23.94 -6.83
N THR A 121 -13.09 -25.10 -6.41
CA THR A 121 -12.02 -25.23 -5.41
C THR A 121 -10.63 -25.20 -6.04
N ILE A 122 -9.60 -24.97 -5.23
CA ILE A 122 -8.20 -25.00 -5.70
C ILE A 122 -7.89 -26.40 -6.28
N SER A 123 -8.30 -27.48 -5.59
CA SER A 123 -7.99 -28.87 -5.99
C SER A 123 -8.57 -29.25 -7.34
N GLU A 124 -9.71 -28.67 -7.74
CA GLU A 124 -10.31 -28.89 -9.06
C GLU A 124 -9.43 -28.41 -10.22
N HIS A 125 -8.62 -27.35 -9.98
CA HIS A 125 -7.77 -26.75 -11.00
C HIS A 125 -6.28 -27.05 -10.85
N LEU A 126 -5.82 -27.31 -9.62
CA LEU A 126 -4.42 -27.58 -9.28
C LEU A 126 -4.31 -28.93 -8.53
N PRO A 127 -4.32 -30.07 -9.23
CA PRO A 127 -4.32 -31.40 -8.59
C PRO A 127 -3.09 -31.70 -7.72
N TYR A 128 -2.02 -30.92 -7.86
CA TYR A 128 -0.82 -31.02 -7.04
C TYR A 128 -0.92 -30.28 -5.69
N TYR A 129 -1.94 -29.43 -5.51
CA TYR A 129 -2.19 -28.73 -4.25
C TYR A 129 -2.72 -29.74 -3.23
N ARG A 130 -2.38 -29.56 -1.94
CA ARG A 130 -2.83 -30.49 -0.91
C ARG A 130 -4.37 -30.48 -0.80
N GLU A 131 -4.96 -31.69 -0.81
CA GLU A 131 -6.41 -31.89 -0.90
C GLU A 131 -7.15 -31.43 0.36
N ASP A 132 -6.57 -31.67 1.55
CA ASP A 132 -7.18 -31.36 2.86
C ASP A 132 -7.50 -29.87 3.05
N THR A 133 -6.76 -28.98 2.38
CA THR A 133 -6.99 -27.54 2.39
C THR A 133 -7.53 -27.05 1.05
N GLY A 134 -6.98 -27.52 -0.06
CA GLY A 134 -7.36 -27.09 -1.41
C GLY A 134 -8.79 -27.44 -1.81
N GLY A 135 -9.34 -28.56 -1.30
CA GLY A 135 -10.74 -28.94 -1.50
C GLY A 135 -11.77 -28.08 -0.73
N LYS A 136 -11.31 -27.22 0.16
CA LYS A 136 -12.17 -26.30 0.96
C LYS A 136 -12.12 -24.85 0.50
N ILE A 137 -11.08 -24.47 -0.24
CA ILE A 137 -10.82 -23.07 -0.61
C ILE A 137 -11.32 -22.83 -2.03
N THR A 138 -12.30 -21.95 -2.18
CA THR A 138 -12.88 -21.59 -3.47
C THR A 138 -12.20 -20.38 -4.11
N LEU A 139 -12.46 -20.15 -5.42
CA LEU A 139 -12.00 -18.93 -6.10
C LEU A 139 -12.58 -17.68 -5.43
N HIS A 140 -13.81 -17.72 -4.91
CA HIS A 140 -14.40 -16.68 -4.10
C HIS A 140 -13.52 -16.33 -2.88
N HIS A 141 -13.13 -17.37 -2.11
CA HIS A 141 -12.29 -17.17 -0.92
C HIS A 141 -10.94 -16.56 -1.25
N LEU A 142 -10.34 -16.93 -2.40
CA LEU A 142 -9.07 -16.37 -2.84
C LEU A 142 -9.21 -14.91 -3.25
N MET A 143 -10.20 -14.56 -4.08
CA MET A 143 -10.42 -13.20 -4.58
C MET A 143 -10.82 -12.23 -3.47
N SER A 144 -11.53 -12.71 -2.44
CA SER A 144 -12.06 -11.90 -1.33
C SER A 144 -11.19 -11.89 -0.07
N HIS A 145 -10.00 -12.52 -0.12
CA HIS A 145 -9.10 -12.65 1.03
C HIS A 145 -9.68 -13.40 2.24
N GLN A 146 -10.47 -14.42 1.99
CA GLN A 146 -11.13 -15.26 3.00
C GLN A 146 -10.62 -16.70 3.00
N SER A 147 -9.48 -16.98 2.37
CA SER A 147 -8.96 -18.33 2.16
C SER A 147 -8.43 -19.02 3.43
N GLY A 148 -8.11 -18.27 4.46
CA GLY A 148 -7.42 -18.79 5.65
C GLY A 148 -5.94 -19.13 5.44
N ILE A 149 -5.42 -19.02 4.22
CA ILE A 149 -3.99 -19.26 3.90
C ILE A 149 -3.12 -18.22 4.61
N LYS A 150 -2.04 -18.66 5.25
CA LYS A 150 -1.04 -17.77 5.84
C LYS A 150 -0.28 -17.03 4.76
N ASP A 151 -0.24 -15.70 4.84
CA ASP A 151 0.47 -14.90 3.84
C ASP A 151 1.99 -15.02 4.01
N PHE A 152 2.67 -15.53 2.98
CA PHE A 152 4.13 -15.72 2.96
C PHE A 152 4.90 -14.41 3.13
N THR A 153 4.35 -13.27 2.70
CA THR A 153 5.03 -11.97 2.79
C THR A 153 5.24 -11.48 4.22
N SER A 154 4.53 -12.06 5.18
CA SER A 154 4.68 -11.76 6.60
C SER A 154 5.85 -12.51 7.27
N SER A 155 6.37 -13.58 6.63
CA SER A 155 7.45 -14.37 7.18
C SER A 155 8.78 -13.61 7.16
N PHE A 156 9.63 -13.87 8.16
CA PHE A 156 10.98 -13.32 8.22
C PHE A 156 11.85 -13.82 7.05
N ASP A 157 11.74 -15.12 6.74
CA ASP A 157 12.53 -15.76 5.69
C ASP A 157 12.20 -15.20 4.30
N TYR A 158 10.92 -14.91 4.03
CA TYR A 158 10.55 -14.25 2.78
C TYR A 158 11.23 -12.90 2.64
N ARG A 159 11.18 -12.05 3.66
CA ARG A 159 11.78 -10.72 3.62
C ARG A 159 13.31 -10.74 3.56
N GLY A 160 13.92 -11.77 4.15
CA GLY A 160 15.37 -11.92 4.19
C GLY A 160 15.94 -12.53 2.91
N VAL A 161 15.48 -13.71 2.54
CA VAL A 161 16.12 -14.57 1.51
C VAL A 161 15.16 -14.87 0.36
N ILE A 162 13.96 -15.43 0.65
CA ILE A 162 13.07 -15.98 -0.36
C ILE A 162 12.67 -14.95 -1.42
N SER A 163 12.46 -13.68 -1.02
CA SER A 163 12.13 -12.60 -1.94
C SER A 163 13.21 -12.28 -2.98
N ARG A 164 14.43 -12.78 -2.77
CA ARG A 164 15.57 -12.59 -3.68
C ARG A 164 15.81 -13.78 -4.61
N LEU A 165 15.19 -14.91 -4.34
CA LEU A 165 15.28 -16.12 -5.13
C LEU A 165 14.18 -16.17 -6.20
N SER A 166 14.42 -16.92 -7.26
CA SER A 166 13.41 -17.21 -8.29
C SER A 166 12.97 -18.65 -8.19
N PHE A 167 11.68 -18.89 -8.28
CA PHE A 167 11.07 -20.20 -8.21
C PHE A 167 10.20 -20.47 -9.44
N PRO A 168 10.13 -21.72 -9.93
CA PRO A 168 9.05 -22.14 -10.79
C PRO A 168 7.69 -21.92 -10.10
N PRO A 169 6.65 -21.43 -10.80
CA PRO A 169 5.38 -21.06 -10.16
C PRO A 169 4.73 -22.18 -9.34
N ASP A 170 4.73 -23.43 -9.85
CA ASP A 170 4.14 -24.56 -9.13
C ASP A 170 4.93 -24.90 -7.85
N GLU A 171 6.25 -24.78 -7.90
CA GLU A 171 7.12 -25.00 -6.74
C GLU A 171 6.91 -23.90 -5.68
N PHE A 172 6.84 -22.64 -6.09
CA PHE A 172 6.56 -21.54 -5.17
C PHE A 172 5.23 -21.76 -4.44
N ILE A 173 4.18 -22.18 -5.17
CA ILE A 173 2.87 -22.45 -4.54
C ILE A 173 2.97 -23.59 -3.54
N LYS A 174 3.63 -24.70 -3.90
CA LYS A 174 3.81 -25.84 -2.99
C LYS A 174 4.55 -25.47 -1.71
N LEU A 175 5.63 -24.71 -1.83
CA LEU A 175 6.51 -24.36 -0.72
C LEU A 175 5.96 -23.23 0.17
N HIS A 176 5.29 -22.25 -0.43
CA HIS A 176 4.99 -20.98 0.26
C HIS A 176 3.50 -20.62 0.30
N CYS A 177 2.64 -21.31 -0.44
CA CYS A 177 1.21 -20.98 -0.52
C CYS A 177 0.28 -22.13 -0.09
N SER A 178 0.82 -23.31 0.30
CA SER A 178 0.02 -24.51 0.59
C SER A 178 0.23 -25.08 2.00
N GLY A 179 0.57 -24.23 2.97
CA GLY A 179 0.72 -24.61 4.38
C GLY A 179 -0.63 -24.80 5.11
N ASP A 180 -0.54 -25.05 6.41
CA ASP A 180 -1.73 -25.15 7.27
C ASP A 180 -2.46 -23.82 7.34
N LEU A 181 -3.79 -23.88 7.36
CA LEU A 181 -4.64 -22.71 7.44
C LEU A 181 -4.56 -22.03 8.80
N ALA A 182 -4.64 -20.72 8.82
CA ALA A 182 -4.77 -19.94 10.05
C ALA A 182 -6.23 -19.92 10.56
N ASN A 183 -7.20 -20.03 9.63
CA ASN A 183 -8.64 -19.98 9.89
C ASN A 183 -9.36 -20.83 8.85
N GLU A 184 -10.56 -21.32 9.16
CA GLU A 184 -11.42 -21.98 8.18
C GLU A 184 -11.78 -21.02 7.04
N PRO A 185 -11.76 -21.47 5.77
CA PRO A 185 -12.14 -20.65 4.62
C PRO A 185 -13.55 -20.06 4.77
N GLY A 186 -13.72 -18.83 4.32
CA GLY A 186 -14.99 -18.11 4.40
C GLY A 186 -15.34 -17.51 5.77
N THR A 187 -14.52 -17.72 6.80
CA THR A 187 -14.88 -17.27 8.17
C THR A 187 -14.27 -15.94 8.57
N ILE A 188 -13.10 -15.60 8.04
CA ILE A 188 -12.34 -14.41 8.45
C ILE A 188 -11.71 -13.75 7.23
N TYR A 189 -11.82 -12.42 7.13
CA TYR A 189 -11.04 -11.63 6.19
C TYR A 189 -9.57 -11.52 6.68
N SER A 190 -8.63 -11.98 5.86
CA SER A 190 -7.20 -11.82 6.09
C SER A 190 -6.50 -11.58 4.76
N TYR A 191 -6.00 -10.36 4.53
CA TYR A 191 -5.32 -10.03 3.27
C TYR A 191 -4.17 -11.00 2.99
N CYS A 192 -4.22 -11.65 1.81
CA CYS A 192 -3.33 -12.75 1.48
C CYS A 192 -2.84 -12.67 0.03
N ASN A 193 -1.54 -12.49 -0.16
CA ASN A 193 -0.92 -12.50 -1.49
C ASN A 193 -0.87 -13.92 -2.07
N ALA A 194 -0.72 -14.96 -1.24
CA ALA A 194 -0.70 -16.35 -1.68
C ALA A 194 -1.96 -16.73 -2.49
N GLY A 195 -3.12 -16.23 -2.08
CA GLY A 195 -4.37 -16.46 -2.81
C GLY A 195 -4.31 -15.98 -4.26
N TYR A 196 -3.73 -14.83 -4.51
CA TYR A 196 -3.59 -14.26 -5.86
C TYR A 196 -2.53 -14.98 -6.70
N CYS A 197 -1.50 -15.53 -6.06
CA CYS A 197 -0.54 -16.40 -6.73
C CYS A 197 -1.24 -17.65 -7.27
N ILE A 198 -2.06 -18.27 -6.44
CA ILE A 198 -2.86 -19.45 -6.79
C ILE A 198 -3.83 -19.11 -7.92
N LEU A 199 -4.56 -17.97 -7.85
CA LEU A 199 -5.45 -17.51 -8.93
C LEU A 199 -4.70 -17.34 -10.25
N GLY A 200 -3.52 -16.70 -10.24
CA GLY A 200 -2.70 -16.54 -11.44
C GLY A 200 -2.37 -17.90 -12.07
N ARG A 201 -2.01 -18.89 -11.23
CA ARG A 201 -1.72 -20.23 -11.72
C ARG A 201 -2.94 -20.97 -12.26
N ILE A 202 -4.10 -20.81 -11.62
CA ILE A 202 -5.37 -21.38 -12.12
C ILE A 202 -5.70 -20.79 -13.50
N ILE A 203 -5.57 -19.47 -13.68
CA ILE A 203 -5.77 -18.82 -14.99
C ILE A 203 -4.87 -19.47 -16.05
N GLU A 204 -3.58 -19.68 -15.77
CA GLU A 204 -2.66 -20.32 -16.71
C GLU A 204 -3.05 -21.75 -17.05
N LYS A 205 -3.47 -22.54 -16.07
CA LYS A 205 -3.91 -23.94 -16.29
C LYS A 205 -5.17 -24.00 -17.13
N VAL A 206 -6.16 -23.17 -16.84
CA VAL A 206 -7.45 -23.14 -17.55
C VAL A 206 -7.27 -22.64 -18.99
N THR A 207 -6.46 -21.60 -19.20
CA THR A 207 -6.28 -20.99 -20.52
C THR A 207 -5.19 -21.65 -21.37
N ARG A 208 -4.26 -22.40 -20.74
CA ARG A 208 -3.03 -22.93 -21.35
C ARG A 208 -2.12 -21.84 -21.94
N LYS A 209 -2.23 -20.62 -21.41
CA LYS A 209 -1.40 -19.45 -21.75
C LYS A 209 -0.77 -18.91 -20.48
N SER A 210 0.40 -18.27 -20.59
CA SER A 210 1.01 -17.60 -19.44
C SER A 210 0.10 -16.50 -18.89
N PHE A 211 0.28 -16.14 -17.62
CA PHE A 211 -0.46 -15.03 -17.02
C PHE A 211 -0.21 -13.72 -17.79
N GLN A 212 1.02 -13.49 -18.24
CA GLN A 212 1.38 -12.35 -19.08
C GLN A 212 0.61 -12.34 -20.41
N GLN A 213 0.50 -13.50 -21.12
CA GLN A 213 -0.25 -13.58 -22.36
C GLN A 213 -1.74 -13.31 -22.13
N ASN A 214 -2.31 -13.83 -21.04
CA ASN A 214 -3.72 -13.55 -20.70
C ASN A 214 -3.95 -12.06 -20.46
N LEU A 215 -3.05 -11.39 -19.73
CA LEU A 215 -3.14 -9.93 -19.51
C LEU A 215 -3.08 -9.18 -20.84
N GLN A 216 -2.10 -9.51 -21.68
CA GLN A 216 -1.89 -8.83 -22.97
C GLN A 216 -3.11 -8.95 -23.86
N GLU A 217 -3.53 -10.20 -24.15
CA GLU A 217 -4.58 -10.48 -25.13
C GLU A 217 -5.99 -10.07 -24.64
N ARG A 218 -6.25 -10.18 -23.33
CA ARG A 218 -7.60 -10.04 -22.78
C ARG A 218 -7.87 -8.68 -22.16
N ILE A 219 -6.82 -7.94 -21.81
CA ILE A 219 -6.97 -6.64 -21.14
C ILE A 219 -6.18 -5.54 -21.87
N PHE A 220 -4.86 -5.68 -22.01
CA PHE A 220 -4.03 -4.57 -22.47
C PHE A 220 -4.26 -4.22 -23.94
N ASP A 221 -4.29 -5.20 -24.84
CA ASP A 221 -4.55 -4.96 -26.27
C ASP A 221 -5.95 -4.41 -26.52
N PRO A 222 -7.04 -5.00 -25.95
CA PRO A 222 -8.38 -4.45 -26.10
C PRO A 222 -8.54 -3.00 -25.63
N LEU A 223 -7.78 -2.59 -24.59
CA LEU A 223 -7.85 -1.25 -24.03
C LEU A 223 -6.82 -0.29 -24.60
N GLY A 224 -5.87 -0.77 -25.42
CA GLY A 224 -4.77 0.05 -25.92
C GLY A 224 -3.75 0.44 -24.83
N MET A 225 -3.63 -0.32 -23.75
CA MET A 225 -2.70 -0.10 -22.62
C MET A 225 -1.27 -0.52 -23.01
N LYS A 226 -0.64 0.24 -23.91
CA LYS A 226 0.66 -0.08 -24.53
C LYS A 226 1.86 0.04 -23.58
N ASN A 227 1.68 0.70 -22.45
CA ASN A 227 2.74 0.95 -21.47
C ASN A 227 2.55 0.14 -20.17
N SER A 228 1.68 -0.86 -20.21
CA SER A 228 1.43 -1.79 -19.10
C SER A 228 1.95 -3.17 -19.43
N GLY A 229 2.34 -3.91 -18.40
CA GLY A 229 2.84 -5.27 -18.60
C GLY A 229 3.21 -5.97 -17.30
N PHE A 230 3.64 -7.21 -17.49
CA PHE A 230 4.21 -8.02 -16.42
C PHE A 230 5.70 -7.66 -16.26
N ASP A 231 6.11 -7.31 -15.03
CA ASP A 231 7.51 -6.96 -14.74
C ASP A 231 8.37 -8.23 -14.61
N SER A 232 9.58 -8.12 -15.11
CA SER A 232 10.60 -9.18 -15.09
C SER A 232 11.96 -8.59 -14.77
N ASN A 233 12.75 -9.30 -13.96
CA ASN A 233 14.14 -8.94 -13.74
C ASN A 233 15.04 -9.24 -14.97
N LEU A 234 14.56 -10.04 -15.92
CA LEU A 234 15.32 -10.48 -17.09
C LEU A 234 15.05 -9.60 -18.32
N THR A 235 13.90 -8.94 -18.37
CA THR A 235 13.48 -8.16 -19.54
C THR A 235 13.89 -6.70 -19.39
N VAL A 236 14.47 -6.12 -20.43
CA VAL A 236 14.69 -4.68 -20.51
C VAL A 236 13.35 -4.01 -20.82
N ILE A 237 12.84 -3.25 -19.87
CA ILE A 237 11.57 -2.52 -19.99
C ILE A 237 11.92 -1.05 -20.14
N GLU A 238 11.72 -0.52 -21.35
CA GLU A 238 11.97 0.90 -21.64
C GLU A 238 11.18 1.80 -20.72
N LYS A 239 11.79 2.90 -20.28
CA LYS A 239 11.20 3.93 -19.41
C LYS A 239 10.68 3.40 -18.06
N ARG A 240 11.14 2.22 -17.60
CA ARG A 240 10.85 1.75 -16.26
C ARG A 240 11.69 2.53 -15.25
N ALA A 241 11.06 3.18 -14.29
CA ALA A 241 11.75 3.85 -13.19
C ALA A 241 12.59 2.89 -12.36
N SER A 242 13.72 3.35 -11.83
CA SER A 242 14.42 2.72 -10.71
C SER A 242 13.64 2.95 -9.43
N GLY A 243 13.64 1.95 -8.54
CA GLY A 243 12.97 2.05 -7.25
C GLY A 243 13.91 2.54 -6.15
N TYR A 244 13.44 3.43 -5.30
CA TYR A 244 14.22 3.99 -4.20
C TYR A 244 13.49 3.84 -2.86
N THR A 245 14.27 3.76 -1.80
CA THR A 245 13.78 3.79 -0.42
C THR A 245 14.16 5.13 0.20
N TYR A 246 13.18 5.83 0.76
CA TYR A 246 13.44 7.00 1.59
C TYR A 246 13.37 6.59 3.06
N GLY A 247 14.54 6.25 3.59
CA GLY A 247 14.68 5.77 4.96
C GLY A 247 15.15 6.87 5.93
N PRO A 248 15.44 6.48 7.16
CA PRO A 248 15.97 7.39 8.18
C PRO A 248 17.28 8.08 7.80
N PHE A 249 17.98 7.54 6.79
CA PHE A 249 19.31 7.98 6.38
C PHE A 249 19.32 8.73 5.04
N GLY A 250 18.15 8.97 4.47
CA GLY A 250 17.98 9.65 3.18
C GLY A 250 17.44 8.72 2.10
N LEU A 251 17.74 9.08 0.86
CA LEU A 251 17.36 8.30 -0.32
C LEU A 251 18.42 7.22 -0.58
N GLU A 252 17.96 5.98 -0.73
CA GLU A 252 18.78 4.80 -0.99
C GLU A 252 18.17 3.97 -2.12
N ASN A 253 18.96 3.14 -2.80
CA ASN A 253 18.42 2.16 -3.73
C ASN A 253 17.52 1.17 -2.99
N ALA A 254 16.36 0.86 -3.56
CA ALA A 254 15.48 -0.13 -2.97
C ALA A 254 16.12 -1.52 -2.97
N ALA A 255 15.89 -2.28 -1.91
CA ALA A 255 16.35 -3.65 -1.83
C ALA A 255 15.85 -4.47 -3.04
N PHE A 256 16.73 -5.29 -3.60
CA PHE A 256 16.37 -6.17 -4.70
C PHE A 256 15.22 -7.10 -4.32
N ILE A 257 14.31 -7.30 -5.27
CA ILE A 257 13.25 -8.30 -5.20
C ILE A 257 13.21 -9.08 -6.52
N SER A 258 13.21 -10.40 -6.44
CA SER A 258 12.99 -11.25 -7.60
C SER A 258 11.52 -11.24 -8.00
N MET A 259 11.21 -10.84 -9.22
CA MET A 259 9.84 -10.88 -9.74
C MET A 259 9.33 -12.31 -9.93
N GLY A 260 10.23 -13.29 -9.98
CA GLY A 260 9.88 -14.72 -9.98
C GLY A 260 9.40 -15.25 -8.63
N SER A 261 9.74 -14.58 -7.51
CA SER A 261 9.23 -14.93 -6.17
C SER A 261 8.16 -13.96 -5.66
N THR A 262 7.84 -12.93 -6.44
CA THR A 262 6.65 -12.10 -6.25
C THR A 262 5.67 -12.52 -7.34
N PRO A 263 4.81 -13.49 -7.08
CA PRO A 263 4.07 -14.15 -8.14
C PRO A 263 3.10 -13.20 -8.82
N GLY A 264 3.28 -13.07 -10.09
CA GLY A 264 2.77 -12.07 -10.99
C GLY A 264 1.39 -11.51 -10.72
N ALA A 265 0.43 -12.40 -10.44
CA ALA A 265 -0.95 -11.99 -10.22
C ALA A 265 -1.18 -11.21 -8.92
N SER A 266 -0.30 -11.36 -7.91
CA SER A 266 -0.44 -10.63 -6.64
C SER A 266 0.14 -9.23 -6.67
N GLY A 267 1.11 -8.93 -7.59
CA GLY A 267 1.79 -7.63 -7.51
C GLY A 267 2.91 -7.36 -8.50
N ALA A 268 3.03 -8.09 -9.60
CA ALA A 268 4.17 -7.95 -10.50
C ALA A 268 3.87 -7.14 -11.79
N LEU A 269 2.84 -6.32 -11.82
CA LEU A 269 2.59 -5.48 -12.98
C LEU A 269 3.30 -4.13 -12.87
N TYR A 270 3.63 -3.58 -14.03
CA TYR A 270 3.94 -2.16 -14.19
C TYR A 270 2.91 -1.48 -15.09
N SER A 271 2.75 -0.18 -14.92
CA SER A 271 1.85 0.65 -15.73
C SER A 271 2.29 2.12 -15.72
N THR A 272 1.58 2.94 -16.48
CA THR A 272 1.64 4.41 -16.45
C THR A 272 0.33 5.00 -15.92
N VAL A 273 0.34 6.27 -15.56
CA VAL A 273 -0.88 6.94 -15.09
C VAL A 273 -1.96 7.00 -16.19
N GLU A 274 -1.55 7.07 -17.46
CA GLU A 274 -2.46 7.12 -18.61
C GLU A 274 -3.12 5.76 -18.87
N ASP A 275 -2.34 4.68 -18.90
CA ASP A 275 -2.89 3.32 -19.05
C ASP A 275 -3.85 2.97 -17.90
N MET A 276 -3.54 3.41 -16.67
CA MET A 276 -4.44 3.22 -15.52
C MET A 276 -5.74 4.03 -15.68
N PHE A 277 -5.71 5.15 -16.36
CA PHE A 277 -6.95 5.88 -16.70
C PHE A 277 -7.76 5.15 -17.77
N LEU A 278 -7.11 4.56 -18.79
CA LEU A 278 -7.80 3.69 -19.75
C LEU A 278 -8.48 2.50 -19.06
N TRP A 279 -7.78 1.89 -18.10
CA TRP A 279 -8.32 0.83 -17.25
C TRP A 279 -9.57 1.30 -16.50
N ASP A 280 -9.50 2.45 -15.80
CA ASP A 280 -10.65 2.99 -15.08
C ASP A 280 -11.86 3.22 -16.00
N ARG A 281 -11.66 3.82 -17.18
CA ARG A 281 -12.75 4.06 -18.14
C ARG A 281 -13.40 2.77 -18.63
N ALA A 282 -12.62 1.74 -18.89
CA ALA A 282 -13.16 0.44 -19.30
C ALA A 282 -14.11 -0.18 -18.25
N LEU A 283 -13.87 0.09 -16.97
CA LEU A 283 -14.71 -0.42 -15.87
C LEU A 283 -16.10 0.24 -15.77
N TYR A 284 -16.40 1.24 -16.59
CA TYR A 284 -17.74 1.79 -16.75
C TYR A 284 -18.52 1.16 -17.92
N THR A 285 -17.87 0.31 -18.71
CA THR A 285 -18.42 -0.29 -19.94
C THR A 285 -18.44 -1.82 -19.87
N ASP A 286 -19.07 -2.45 -20.84
CA ASP A 286 -19.08 -3.91 -20.99
C ASP A 286 -17.96 -4.42 -21.93
N GLN A 287 -16.96 -3.57 -22.24
CA GLN A 287 -15.90 -3.90 -23.20
C GLN A 287 -15.08 -5.13 -22.80
N LEU A 288 -14.78 -5.28 -21.50
CA LEU A 288 -14.01 -6.41 -20.99
C LEU A 288 -14.87 -7.46 -20.28
N LEU A 289 -15.98 -7.06 -19.67
CA LEU A 289 -16.80 -7.88 -18.80
C LEU A 289 -18.22 -7.33 -18.71
N GLU A 290 -19.23 -8.17 -18.93
CA GLU A 290 -20.63 -7.78 -18.77
C GLU A 290 -20.93 -7.26 -17.37
N LYS A 291 -21.82 -6.26 -17.29
CA LYS A 291 -22.17 -5.57 -16.04
C LYS A 291 -22.47 -6.51 -14.87
N LYS A 292 -23.22 -7.60 -15.10
CA LYS A 292 -23.61 -8.54 -14.03
C LYS A 292 -22.41 -9.20 -13.34
N TYR A 293 -21.33 -9.49 -14.07
CA TYR A 293 -20.10 -10.07 -13.53
C TYR A 293 -19.19 -8.99 -12.96
N ARG A 294 -19.15 -7.81 -13.61
CA ARG A 294 -18.39 -6.65 -13.13
C ARG A 294 -18.92 -6.14 -11.79
N ASP A 295 -20.24 -6.11 -11.59
CA ASP A 295 -20.84 -5.70 -10.32
C ASP A 295 -20.42 -6.59 -9.15
N LEU A 296 -20.16 -7.89 -9.37
CA LEU A 296 -19.63 -8.77 -8.33
C LEU A 296 -18.23 -8.33 -7.85
N MET A 297 -17.39 -7.78 -8.73
CA MET A 297 -16.06 -7.28 -8.33
C MET A 297 -16.16 -6.11 -7.36
N PHE A 298 -17.23 -5.30 -7.46
CA PHE A 298 -17.47 -4.12 -6.64
C PHE A 298 -18.49 -4.35 -5.52
N THR A 299 -18.84 -5.60 -5.25
CA THR A 299 -19.71 -5.99 -4.13
C THR A 299 -18.83 -6.31 -2.91
N PRO A 300 -18.94 -5.55 -1.80
CA PRO A 300 -18.12 -5.81 -0.63
C PRO A 300 -18.61 -7.03 0.14
N ASN A 301 -17.68 -7.88 0.57
CA ASN A 301 -17.94 -9.01 1.46
C ASN A 301 -17.97 -8.51 2.91
N ARG A 302 -19.17 -8.24 3.46
CA ARG A 302 -19.35 -7.58 4.76
C ARG A 302 -19.60 -8.54 5.92
N ASP A 303 -19.94 -9.79 5.62
CA ASP A 303 -20.53 -10.71 6.61
C ASP A 303 -19.48 -11.53 7.37
N VAL A 304 -18.21 -11.30 7.12
CA VAL A 304 -17.12 -11.98 7.81
C VAL A 304 -16.36 -11.04 8.75
N PRO A 305 -16.06 -11.48 9.98
CA PRO A 305 -15.18 -10.76 10.88
C PRO A 305 -13.80 -10.54 10.26
N GLU A 306 -13.15 -9.48 10.66
CA GLU A 306 -11.82 -9.12 10.18
C GLU A 306 -10.75 -9.53 11.19
N VAL A 307 -9.66 -10.13 10.74
CA VAL A 307 -8.42 -10.17 11.51
C VAL A 307 -7.92 -8.74 11.60
N LYS A 308 -7.92 -8.17 12.79
CA LYS A 308 -7.38 -6.83 13.05
C LYS A 308 -5.94 -6.79 12.57
N ALA A 309 -5.72 -6.20 11.39
CA ALA A 309 -4.37 -5.88 10.95
C ALA A 309 -3.69 -4.98 12.00
N ALA A 310 -2.40 -5.13 12.17
CA ALA A 310 -1.61 -4.25 13.02
C ALA A 310 -1.84 -2.79 12.59
N GLY A 311 -2.64 -2.03 13.37
CA GLY A 311 -3.05 -0.66 13.03
C GLY A 311 -4.55 -0.39 13.07
N GLY A 312 -5.41 -1.39 13.29
CA GLY A 312 -6.80 -1.23 13.73
C GLY A 312 -7.78 -0.58 12.74
N ARG A 313 -7.50 -0.58 11.42
CA ARG A 313 -8.46 -0.10 10.42
C ARG A 313 -9.34 -1.24 9.94
N PRO A 314 -10.69 -1.11 10.00
CA PRO A 314 -11.58 -2.11 9.41
C PRO A 314 -11.36 -2.18 7.89
N GLN A 315 -11.08 -3.37 7.36
CA GLN A 315 -10.97 -3.61 5.92
C GLN A 315 -12.06 -4.54 5.38
N SER A 316 -13.09 -4.80 6.17
CA SER A 316 -14.21 -5.71 5.88
C SER A 316 -15.05 -5.36 4.62
N ASN A 317 -14.67 -4.32 3.89
CA ASN A 317 -15.34 -3.89 2.66
C ASN A 317 -14.48 -4.19 1.43
N TYR A 318 -13.97 -5.41 1.32
CA TYR A 318 -13.21 -5.84 0.15
C TYR A 318 -14.12 -6.61 -0.82
N GLY A 319 -14.10 -6.21 -2.09
CA GLY A 319 -14.71 -6.96 -3.19
C GLY A 319 -13.71 -7.93 -3.81
N TYR A 320 -13.72 -8.08 -5.14
CA TYR A 320 -12.72 -8.88 -5.85
C TYR A 320 -11.62 -7.97 -6.41
N GLY A 321 -10.51 -7.87 -5.69
CA GLY A 321 -9.38 -7.02 -6.07
C GLY A 321 -9.54 -5.53 -5.71
N TRP A 322 -10.57 -5.15 -4.95
CA TRP A 322 -10.91 -3.76 -4.66
C TRP A 322 -11.29 -3.54 -3.20
N GLN A 323 -10.79 -2.48 -2.61
CA GLN A 323 -11.30 -1.92 -1.35
C GLN A 323 -12.45 -0.97 -1.64
N ILE A 324 -13.56 -1.11 -0.91
CA ILE A 324 -14.80 -0.36 -1.15
C ILE A 324 -15.25 0.28 0.15
N TYR A 325 -15.16 1.58 0.29
CA TYR A 325 -15.57 2.28 1.50
C TYR A 325 -16.13 3.67 1.21
N ALA A 326 -16.67 4.31 2.23
CA ALA A 326 -17.05 5.72 2.15
C ALA A 326 -16.33 6.51 3.25
N ARG A 327 -15.85 7.69 2.90
CA ARG A 327 -15.14 8.59 3.81
C ARG A 327 -15.90 9.89 3.94
N ASN A 328 -16.02 10.39 5.17
CA ASN A 328 -16.57 11.72 5.43
C ASN A 328 -15.44 12.75 5.38
N HIS A 329 -15.65 13.84 4.67
CA HIS A 329 -14.74 14.97 4.70
C HIS A 329 -14.67 15.58 6.12
N PRO A 330 -13.47 15.89 6.66
CA PRO A 330 -13.35 16.33 8.05
C PRO A 330 -14.10 17.64 8.36
N VAL A 331 -14.14 18.57 7.41
CA VAL A 331 -14.78 19.89 7.56
C VAL A 331 -16.25 19.86 7.13
N THR A 332 -16.50 19.59 5.85
CA THR A 332 -17.84 19.69 5.25
C THR A 332 -18.76 18.53 5.58
N LYS A 333 -18.21 17.41 6.13
CA LYS A 333 -18.93 16.15 6.40
C LYS A 333 -19.49 15.46 5.15
N ARG A 334 -19.24 15.97 3.96
CA ARG A 334 -19.59 15.28 2.71
C ARG A 334 -19.08 13.86 2.72
N ARG A 335 -19.95 12.91 2.44
CA ARG A 335 -19.63 11.49 2.35
C ARG A 335 -19.32 11.10 0.90
N THR A 336 -18.09 10.70 0.63
CA THR A 336 -17.63 10.27 -0.69
C THR A 336 -17.43 8.75 -0.69
N LYS A 337 -18.07 8.03 -1.64
CA LYS A 337 -17.82 6.60 -1.88
C LYS A 337 -16.54 6.47 -2.70
N ILE A 338 -15.63 5.64 -2.22
CA ILE A 338 -14.33 5.40 -2.84
C ILE A 338 -14.19 3.91 -3.11
N ILE A 339 -13.84 3.57 -4.33
CA ILE A 339 -13.39 2.24 -4.74
C ILE A 339 -11.92 2.37 -5.09
N ASN A 340 -11.05 1.68 -4.37
CA ASN A 340 -9.62 1.88 -4.56
C ASN A 340 -8.80 0.61 -4.37
N HIS A 341 -7.54 0.70 -4.73
CA HIS A 341 -6.50 -0.19 -4.22
C HIS A 341 -5.17 0.54 -4.09
N GLY A 342 -4.46 0.24 -3.01
CA GLY A 342 -3.08 0.69 -2.83
C GLY A 342 -2.09 -0.39 -3.26
N GLY A 343 -0.93 0.03 -3.75
CA GLY A 343 0.17 -0.85 -4.11
C GLY A 343 1.45 -0.52 -3.34
N ALA A 344 2.13 -1.54 -2.83
CA ALA A 344 3.41 -1.40 -2.14
C ALA A 344 4.34 -2.56 -2.49
N ILE A 345 5.50 -2.24 -3.02
CA ILE A 345 6.59 -3.16 -3.28
C ILE A 345 7.91 -2.38 -3.08
N ASN A 346 9.04 -3.08 -2.95
CA ASN A 346 10.33 -2.43 -2.78
C ASN A 346 10.56 -1.33 -3.83
N GLY A 347 10.77 -0.10 -3.36
CA GLY A 347 11.01 1.08 -4.18
C GLY A 347 9.78 1.71 -4.84
N PHE A 348 8.57 1.17 -4.66
CA PHE A 348 7.40 1.69 -5.36
C PHE A 348 6.16 1.74 -4.48
N ARG A 349 5.33 2.76 -4.74
CA ARG A 349 3.99 2.94 -4.16
C ARG A 349 3.02 3.33 -5.27
N ALA A 350 1.81 2.83 -5.16
CA ALA A 350 0.70 3.22 -6.02
C ALA A 350 -0.55 3.46 -5.18
N MET A 351 -1.37 4.43 -5.59
CA MET A 351 -2.68 4.65 -5.00
C MET A 351 -3.65 5.04 -6.10
N GLU A 352 -4.60 4.17 -6.34
CA GLU A 352 -5.65 4.35 -7.32
C GLU A 352 -6.99 4.55 -6.61
N ASN A 353 -7.76 5.55 -7.04
CA ASN A 353 -9.08 5.84 -6.47
C ASN A 353 -10.06 6.17 -7.57
N ARG A 354 -11.18 5.45 -7.56
CA ARG A 354 -12.35 5.64 -8.40
C ARG A 354 -13.48 6.24 -7.55
N LEU A 355 -13.98 7.38 -7.96
CA LEU A 355 -15.11 8.06 -7.33
C LEU A 355 -16.31 7.95 -8.29
N VAL A 356 -16.91 6.78 -8.33
CA VAL A 356 -17.91 6.41 -9.34
C VAL A 356 -19.13 7.35 -9.35
N ASN A 357 -19.53 7.85 -8.18
CA ASN A 357 -20.67 8.77 -8.06
C ASN A 357 -20.34 10.19 -8.58
N ASP A 358 -19.07 10.54 -8.61
CA ASP A 358 -18.56 11.86 -9.03
C ASP A 358 -17.97 11.79 -10.46
N ASP A 359 -17.92 10.59 -11.04
CA ASP A 359 -17.19 10.28 -12.30
C ASP A 359 -15.77 10.86 -12.30
N ALA A 360 -15.08 10.68 -11.17
CA ALA A 360 -13.74 11.18 -10.97
C ALA A 360 -12.74 10.04 -10.69
N PHE A 361 -11.49 10.27 -11.12
CA PHE A 361 -10.41 9.32 -11.00
C PHE A 361 -9.13 10.01 -10.52
N VAL A 362 -8.44 9.37 -9.58
CA VAL A 362 -7.16 9.85 -9.03
C VAL A 362 -6.19 8.70 -8.98
N ILE A 363 -5.08 8.82 -9.69
CA ILE A 363 -3.96 7.86 -9.63
C ILE A 363 -2.66 8.57 -9.26
N VAL A 364 -1.95 8.01 -8.29
CA VAL A 364 -0.63 8.45 -7.85
C VAL A 364 0.31 7.25 -7.95
N LEU A 365 1.31 7.33 -8.82
CA LEU A 365 2.37 6.34 -8.96
C LEU A 365 3.68 6.95 -8.47
N CYS A 366 4.44 6.22 -7.65
CA CYS A 366 5.63 6.73 -6.98
C CYS A 366 6.74 5.68 -7.04
N ASN A 367 7.97 6.09 -7.38
CA ASN A 367 9.15 5.25 -7.38
C ASN A 367 10.01 5.41 -6.12
N GLN A 368 9.37 5.82 -5.04
CA GLN A 368 9.94 5.81 -3.70
C GLN A 368 9.05 4.95 -2.80
N GLY A 369 9.66 4.07 -2.02
CA GLY A 369 8.88 3.29 -1.08
C GLY A 369 9.62 2.08 -0.53
N ASP A 370 9.37 1.76 0.72
CA ASP A 370 9.90 0.59 1.38
C ASP A 370 8.77 -0.29 1.93
N MET A 371 8.95 -1.61 1.87
CA MET A 371 8.08 -2.58 2.54
C MET A 371 8.27 -2.57 4.06
N ILE A 372 9.44 -2.12 4.52
CA ILE A 372 9.86 -2.20 5.92
C ILE A 372 10.44 -0.85 6.36
N GLY A 373 9.64 0.03 6.95
CA GLY A 373 10.23 1.07 7.78
C GLY A 373 9.89 2.53 7.53
N SER A 374 9.59 3.01 6.34
CA SER A 374 9.13 4.39 6.23
C SER A 374 7.64 4.48 5.95
N ALA A 375 6.85 4.44 7.03
CA ALA A 375 5.45 4.85 6.97
C ALA A 375 5.28 6.26 6.35
N GLU A 376 6.36 7.04 6.27
CA GLU A 376 6.34 8.42 5.80
C GLU A 376 6.05 8.55 4.32
N VAL A 377 6.72 7.79 3.46
CA VAL A 377 6.45 7.81 2.01
C VAL A 377 5.06 7.27 1.73
N TRP A 378 4.68 6.15 2.37
CA TRP A 378 3.32 5.62 2.25
C TRP A 378 2.28 6.65 2.69
N ASN A 379 2.48 7.28 3.86
CA ASN A 379 1.59 8.32 4.37
C ASN A 379 1.57 9.55 3.46
N SER A 380 2.70 9.89 2.81
CA SER A 380 2.77 10.99 1.85
C SER A 380 1.91 10.69 0.60
N VAL A 381 2.05 9.51 0.00
CA VAL A 381 1.26 9.08 -1.17
C VAL A 381 -0.24 8.99 -0.83
N VAL A 382 -0.59 8.38 0.31
CA VAL A 382 -2.00 8.27 0.76
C VAL A 382 -2.58 9.64 1.05
N ARG A 383 -1.81 10.55 1.66
CA ARG A 383 -2.26 11.92 1.96
C ARG A 383 -2.42 12.72 0.69
N LEU A 384 -1.43 12.70 -0.21
CA LEU A 384 -1.52 13.36 -1.53
C LEU A 384 -2.79 12.91 -2.25
N SER A 385 -2.97 11.60 -2.38
CA SER A 385 -4.16 11.02 -3.00
C SER A 385 -5.47 11.46 -2.33
N GLY A 386 -5.50 11.52 -1.00
CA GLY A 386 -6.67 11.98 -0.25
C GLY A 386 -6.99 13.46 -0.46
N GLU A 387 -5.99 14.33 -0.49
CA GLU A 387 -6.19 15.75 -0.75
C GLU A 387 -6.57 16.02 -2.24
N LEU A 388 -6.04 15.21 -3.18
CA LEU A 388 -6.49 15.24 -4.59
C LEU A 388 -7.98 14.87 -4.73
N ILE A 389 -8.45 13.88 -3.96
CA ILE A 389 -9.88 13.55 -3.88
C ILE A 389 -10.68 14.74 -3.37
N HIS A 390 -10.20 15.44 -2.35
CA HIS A 390 -10.87 16.63 -1.84
C HIS A 390 -10.98 17.70 -2.93
N ILE A 391 -9.89 18.00 -3.65
CA ILE A 391 -9.90 19.02 -4.71
C ILE A 391 -10.87 18.64 -5.84
N VAL A 392 -10.78 17.40 -6.36
CA VAL A 392 -11.63 16.99 -7.50
C VAL A 392 -13.11 16.97 -7.15
N THR A 393 -13.44 16.78 -5.85
CA THR A 393 -14.83 16.80 -5.35
C THR A 393 -15.25 18.13 -4.74
N ASP A 394 -14.53 19.23 -5.03
CA ASP A 394 -14.81 20.59 -4.55
C ASP A 394 -14.87 20.69 -3.01
N GLN A 395 -13.96 19.97 -2.33
CA GLN A 395 -13.86 19.99 -0.87
C GLN A 395 -12.59 20.72 -0.42
N PRO A 396 -12.62 21.43 0.71
CA PRO A 396 -11.43 22.05 1.28
C PRO A 396 -10.29 21.04 1.46
N TYR A 397 -9.07 21.43 1.12
CA TYR A 397 -7.89 20.56 1.15
C TYR A 397 -6.75 21.16 1.96
N ARG A 398 -5.70 20.39 2.20
CA ARG A 398 -4.52 20.83 2.98
C ARG A 398 -3.24 20.63 2.18
N MET A 399 -2.35 21.59 2.32
CA MET A 399 -0.97 21.45 1.82
C MET A 399 -0.16 20.46 2.67
N PRO A 400 0.88 19.84 2.10
CA PRO A 400 1.76 18.96 2.86
C PRO A 400 2.49 19.75 3.94
N GLY A 401 2.64 19.14 5.12
CA GLY A 401 3.51 19.69 6.16
C GLY A 401 4.98 19.45 5.84
N LYS A 402 5.88 20.18 6.49
CA LYS A 402 7.32 19.89 6.42
C LYS A 402 7.57 18.45 6.90
N PRO A 403 8.49 17.70 6.25
CA PRO A 403 8.93 16.40 6.75
C PRO A 403 9.39 16.53 8.21
N ARG A 404 8.98 15.57 9.02
CA ARG A 404 9.45 15.52 10.41
C ARG A 404 10.69 14.66 10.46
N VAL A 405 11.71 15.12 11.15
CA VAL A 405 12.85 14.27 11.52
C VAL A 405 12.32 13.14 12.40
N THR A 406 12.43 11.90 11.93
CA THR A 406 11.96 10.74 12.68
C THR A 406 12.78 10.52 13.93
N GLN A 407 12.24 9.78 14.89
CA GLN A 407 13.02 9.36 16.07
C GLN A 407 14.25 8.54 15.66
N GLN A 408 14.12 7.72 14.63
CA GLN A 408 15.22 6.90 14.08
C GLN A 408 16.31 7.77 13.47
N GLN A 409 15.96 8.75 12.62
CA GLN A 409 16.91 9.72 12.09
C GLN A 409 17.64 10.46 13.21
N ARG A 410 16.90 10.90 14.21
CA ARG A 410 17.47 11.62 15.35
C ARG A 410 18.38 10.72 16.19
N MET A 411 17.97 9.48 16.45
CA MET A 411 18.77 8.48 17.14
C MET A 411 20.11 8.27 16.41
N TYR A 412 20.06 8.01 15.11
CA TYR A 412 21.26 7.82 14.29
C TYR A 412 22.20 9.04 14.33
N GLN A 413 21.65 10.23 14.11
CA GLN A 413 22.44 11.46 14.16
C GLN A 413 23.09 11.70 15.53
N MET A 414 22.36 11.43 16.60
CA MET A 414 22.89 11.55 17.96
C MET A 414 24.01 10.55 18.23
N VAL A 415 23.85 9.28 17.80
CA VAL A 415 24.96 8.31 17.93
C VAL A 415 26.20 8.81 17.22
N LYS A 416 26.06 9.31 15.98
CA LYS A 416 27.20 9.82 15.21
C LYS A 416 27.86 11.06 15.78
N ASN A 417 27.10 11.94 16.39
CA ASN A 417 27.59 13.25 16.85
C ASN A 417 27.94 13.28 18.34
N GLU A 418 27.23 12.51 19.17
CA GLU A 418 27.27 12.61 20.64
C GLU A 418 27.54 11.25 21.31
N GLY A 419 27.56 10.15 20.53
CA GLY A 419 27.78 8.78 20.99
C GLY A 419 26.50 8.06 21.46
N ILE A 420 26.63 6.72 21.58
CA ILE A 420 25.50 5.83 21.84
C ILE A 420 24.80 6.09 23.18
N GLU A 421 25.54 6.37 24.26
CA GLU A 421 24.94 6.57 25.58
C GLU A 421 24.15 7.89 25.66
N ALA A 422 24.59 8.94 24.98
CA ALA A 422 23.83 10.19 24.85
C ALA A 422 22.52 9.96 24.10
N ALA A 423 22.55 9.20 23.01
CA ALA A 423 21.39 8.85 22.21
C ALA A 423 20.39 7.98 23.02
N ILE A 424 20.85 7.00 23.77
CA ILE A 424 20.03 6.17 24.67
C ILE A 424 19.39 7.02 25.77
N LYS A 425 20.17 7.93 26.41
CA LYS A 425 19.67 8.84 27.44
C LYS A 425 18.58 9.76 26.90
N TRP A 426 18.80 10.35 25.72
CA TRP A 426 17.79 11.16 25.04
C TRP A 426 16.54 10.36 24.77
N PHE A 427 16.67 9.13 24.24
CA PHE A 427 15.54 8.29 23.95
C PHE A 427 14.70 7.96 25.20
N LYS A 428 15.37 7.54 26.29
CA LYS A 428 14.72 7.29 27.59
C LYS A 428 13.94 8.52 28.09
N SER A 429 14.42 9.73 27.83
CA SER A 429 13.76 10.98 28.21
C SER A 429 12.43 11.25 27.50
N LYS A 430 12.19 10.60 26.34
CA LYS A 430 10.96 10.77 25.55
C LYS A 430 9.83 9.84 25.94
N GLY A 431 10.08 8.94 26.88
CA GLY A 431 9.15 7.88 27.26
C GLY A 431 9.05 6.76 26.21
N LYS A 432 8.41 5.67 26.59
CA LYS A 432 8.24 4.49 25.72
C LYS A 432 7.12 4.74 24.70
N PRO A 433 7.40 4.88 23.41
CA PRO A 433 6.34 5.08 22.41
C PRO A 433 5.41 3.86 22.35
N ALA A 434 4.11 4.08 22.12
CA ALA A 434 3.17 3.00 21.89
C ALA A 434 3.59 2.18 20.64
N GLY A 435 3.65 0.87 20.78
CA GLY A 435 4.07 -0.04 19.70
C GLY A 435 5.60 -0.17 19.54
N TRP A 436 6.40 0.36 20.46
CA TRP A 436 7.83 0.19 20.46
C TRP A 436 8.23 -1.31 20.57
N GLY A 437 8.96 -1.78 19.59
CA GLY A 437 9.43 -3.15 19.56
C GLY A 437 10.50 -3.33 18.48
N GLY A 438 11.75 -2.93 18.78
CA GLY A 438 12.87 -3.05 17.85
C GLY A 438 12.90 -1.98 16.74
N ALA A 439 12.35 -0.80 16.97
CA ALA A 439 12.41 0.30 16.01
C ALA A 439 13.86 0.80 15.79
N ASN A 440 14.74 0.61 16.77
CA ASN A 440 16.16 0.94 16.63
C ASN A 440 16.96 -0.11 15.84
N ALA A 441 16.39 -1.29 15.58
CA ALA A 441 17.09 -2.33 14.82
C ALA A 441 17.51 -1.88 13.40
N THR A 442 16.76 -0.98 12.78
CA THR A 442 17.14 -0.36 11.48
C THR A 442 18.31 0.61 11.66
N VAL A 443 18.28 1.40 12.73
CA VAL A 443 19.38 2.31 13.08
C VAL A 443 20.66 1.52 13.39
N ALA A 444 20.55 0.48 14.19
CA ALA A 444 21.66 -0.41 14.54
C ALA A 444 22.27 -1.07 13.28
N THR A 445 21.43 -1.57 12.37
CA THR A 445 21.91 -2.12 11.09
C THR A 445 22.73 -1.09 10.32
N ARG A 446 22.25 0.15 10.24
CA ARG A 446 22.99 1.23 9.55
C ARG A 446 24.29 1.58 10.25
N LEU A 447 24.28 1.71 11.57
CA LEU A 447 25.50 1.97 12.35
C LEU A 447 26.58 0.90 12.11
N ALA A 448 26.18 -0.38 12.06
CA ALA A 448 27.11 -1.47 11.73
C ALA A 448 27.67 -1.34 10.31
N MET A 449 26.84 -0.99 9.32
CA MET A 449 27.30 -0.74 7.94
C MET A 449 28.25 0.46 7.86
N ASP A 450 28.10 1.46 8.71
CA ASP A 450 28.98 2.63 8.80
C ASP A 450 30.25 2.34 9.63
N GLY A 451 30.47 1.11 10.08
CA GLY A 451 31.63 0.68 10.87
C GLY A 451 31.50 0.93 12.38
N LEU A 452 30.37 1.45 12.85
CA LEU A 452 30.09 1.69 14.27
C LEU A 452 29.47 0.44 14.93
N THR A 453 30.20 -0.67 14.84
CA THR A 453 29.72 -2.01 15.22
C THR A 453 29.33 -2.11 16.70
N ASP A 454 30.17 -1.60 17.59
CA ASP A 454 29.92 -1.69 19.04
C ASP A 454 28.72 -0.83 19.44
N ASP A 455 28.55 0.36 18.86
CA ASP A 455 27.36 1.20 19.04
C ASP A 455 26.10 0.53 18.49
N ALA A 456 26.20 -0.16 17.36
CA ALA A 456 25.10 -0.92 16.77
C ALA A 456 24.64 -2.06 17.71
N ILE A 457 25.56 -2.84 18.22
CA ILE A 457 25.29 -3.94 19.18
C ILE A 457 24.69 -3.35 20.47
N ARG A 458 25.28 -2.30 21.03
CA ARG A 458 24.78 -1.63 22.23
C ARG A 458 23.35 -1.11 22.05
N LEU A 459 23.02 -0.60 20.85
CA LEU A 459 21.66 -0.15 20.54
C LEU A 459 20.66 -1.32 20.48
N MET A 460 21.08 -2.47 19.95
CA MET A 460 20.25 -3.68 19.95
C MET A 460 20.05 -4.24 21.37
N GLU A 461 21.10 -4.21 22.20
CA GLU A 461 21.02 -4.57 23.62
C GLU A 461 20.01 -3.68 24.36
N PHE A 462 20.05 -2.37 24.09
CA PHE A 462 19.08 -1.43 24.64
C PHE A 462 17.63 -1.76 24.19
N ASP A 463 17.42 -2.11 22.94
CA ASP A 463 16.09 -2.52 22.47
C ASP A 463 15.60 -3.81 23.18
N LEU A 464 16.50 -4.75 23.47
CA LEU A 464 16.20 -5.96 24.26
C LEU A 464 15.89 -5.63 25.74
N GLU A 465 16.62 -4.70 26.36
CA GLU A 465 16.30 -4.18 27.70
C GLU A 465 14.86 -3.63 27.76
N MET A 466 14.47 -2.91 26.71
CA MET A 466 13.14 -2.29 26.62
C MET A 466 12.02 -3.28 26.26
N THR A 467 12.35 -4.39 25.63
CA THR A 467 11.39 -5.40 25.14
C THR A 467 11.92 -6.82 25.33
N PRO A 468 12.08 -7.28 26.56
CA PRO A 468 12.61 -8.62 26.85
C PRO A 468 11.69 -9.72 26.28
N GLY A 469 12.29 -10.84 25.87
CA GLY A 469 11.57 -12.02 25.39
C GLY A 469 11.08 -11.96 23.95
N LYS A 470 11.38 -10.92 23.18
CA LYS A 470 11.06 -10.87 21.74
C LYS A 470 12.06 -11.70 20.93
N VAL A 471 11.74 -12.95 20.67
CA VAL A 471 12.60 -13.90 19.96
C VAL A 471 13.16 -13.36 18.64
N TRP A 472 12.35 -12.67 17.81
CA TRP A 472 12.83 -12.10 16.56
C TRP A 472 13.92 -11.02 16.76
N LEU A 473 13.82 -10.23 17.83
CA LEU A 473 14.81 -9.20 18.16
C LEU A 473 16.08 -9.84 18.72
N ILE A 474 15.95 -10.84 19.59
CA ILE A 474 17.05 -11.64 20.11
C ILE A 474 17.81 -12.29 18.94
N ARG A 475 17.10 -12.91 18.00
CA ARG A 475 17.68 -13.50 16.78
C ARG A 475 18.45 -12.47 15.95
N LYS A 476 17.85 -11.29 15.75
CA LYS A 476 18.49 -10.22 14.99
C LYS A 476 19.75 -9.69 15.69
N THR A 477 19.75 -9.63 17.03
CA THR A 477 20.92 -9.24 17.82
C THR A 477 22.00 -10.30 17.72
N ALA A 478 21.67 -11.59 17.85
CA ALA A 478 22.60 -12.69 17.70
C ALA A 478 23.27 -12.67 16.30
N LEU A 479 22.46 -12.52 15.25
CA LEU A 479 22.97 -12.44 13.88
C LEU A 479 23.84 -11.20 13.65
N MET A 480 23.50 -10.06 14.24
CA MET A 480 24.33 -8.85 14.16
C MET A 480 25.68 -9.08 14.83
N CYS A 481 25.71 -9.72 15.99
CA CYS A 481 26.95 -10.06 16.68
C CYS A 481 27.81 -11.01 15.84
N LEU A 482 27.22 -12.07 15.27
CA LEU A 482 27.93 -13.03 14.42
C LEU A 482 28.54 -12.35 13.20
N ASN A 483 27.74 -11.64 12.41
CA ASN A 483 28.17 -10.99 11.16
C ASN A 483 29.20 -9.87 11.37
N ASN A 484 29.42 -9.43 12.60
CA ASN A 484 30.36 -8.37 12.95
C ASN A 484 31.49 -8.86 13.86
N GLY A 485 31.82 -10.15 13.82
CA GLY A 485 32.98 -10.73 14.49
C GLY A 485 32.90 -10.70 16.03
N ARG A 486 31.69 -10.96 16.57
CA ARG A 486 31.45 -11.05 18.02
C ARG A 486 30.79 -12.41 18.34
N PRO A 487 31.46 -13.56 18.04
CA PRO A 487 30.85 -14.88 18.14
C PRO A 487 30.43 -15.23 19.59
N GLU A 488 31.17 -14.80 20.61
CA GLU A 488 30.77 -15.04 22.00
C GLU A 488 29.42 -14.42 22.35
N LYS A 489 29.20 -13.15 21.94
CA LYS A 489 27.92 -12.48 22.11
C LYS A 489 26.82 -13.13 21.28
N ALA A 490 27.14 -13.59 20.07
CA ALA A 490 26.18 -14.30 19.21
C ALA A 490 25.66 -15.58 19.89
N ILE A 491 26.53 -16.36 20.52
CA ILE A 491 26.19 -17.58 21.30
C ILE A 491 25.28 -17.22 22.48
N ILE A 492 25.62 -16.15 23.23
CA ILE A 492 24.82 -15.71 24.39
C ILE A 492 23.37 -15.42 23.94
N TYR A 493 23.20 -14.62 22.91
CA TYR A 493 21.86 -14.26 22.42
C TYR A 493 21.16 -15.43 21.74
N ALA A 494 21.86 -16.30 21.03
CA ALA A 494 21.27 -17.51 20.47
C ALA A 494 20.72 -18.43 21.57
N ASN A 495 21.47 -18.67 22.65
CA ASN A 495 21.01 -19.44 23.79
C ASN A 495 19.80 -18.80 24.46
N GLN A 496 19.84 -17.49 24.73
CA GLN A 496 18.71 -16.74 25.26
C GLN A 496 17.43 -16.89 24.40
N GLY A 497 17.57 -16.84 23.09
CA GLY A 497 16.43 -17.02 22.19
C GLY A 497 15.88 -18.45 22.19
N LEU A 498 16.76 -19.45 22.32
CA LEU A 498 16.39 -20.86 22.41
C LEU A 498 15.70 -21.22 23.74
N GLU A 499 15.92 -20.46 24.81
CA GLU A 499 15.13 -20.61 26.06
C GLU A 499 13.64 -20.28 25.81
N PHE A 500 13.33 -19.29 24.95
CA PHE A 500 11.96 -18.94 24.60
C PHE A 500 11.37 -19.80 23.47
N LYS A 501 12.21 -20.30 22.56
CA LYS A 501 11.80 -21.07 21.39
C LYS A 501 12.84 -22.14 21.05
N PRO A 502 12.81 -23.30 21.72
CA PRO A 502 13.85 -24.35 21.60
C PRO A 502 13.97 -24.93 20.17
N GLU A 503 12.89 -24.91 19.39
CA GLU A 503 12.84 -25.43 18.02
C GLU A 503 13.22 -24.39 16.94
N ASP A 504 13.73 -23.21 17.31
CA ASP A 504 14.08 -22.18 16.33
C ASP A 504 15.39 -22.52 15.58
N GLU A 505 15.25 -23.09 14.40
CA GLU A 505 16.38 -23.54 13.58
C GLU A 505 17.34 -22.39 13.22
N SER A 506 16.84 -21.16 13.05
CA SER A 506 17.70 -20.01 12.77
C SER A 506 18.64 -19.69 13.92
N LEU A 507 18.15 -19.76 15.16
CA LEU A 507 18.99 -19.55 16.36
C LEU A 507 19.98 -20.69 16.56
N LYS A 508 19.59 -21.95 16.28
CA LYS A 508 20.49 -23.10 16.31
C LYS A 508 21.64 -22.93 15.31
N ASN A 509 21.31 -22.52 14.08
CA ASN A 509 22.32 -22.30 13.05
C ASN A 509 23.28 -21.16 13.39
N ILE A 510 22.79 -20.02 13.89
CA ILE A 510 23.61 -18.91 14.38
C ILE A 510 24.59 -19.39 15.47
N LYS A 511 24.11 -20.21 16.42
CA LYS A 511 24.95 -20.76 17.48
C LYS A 511 26.07 -21.65 16.92
N ILE A 512 25.71 -22.58 16.03
CA ILE A 512 26.69 -23.50 15.40
C ILE A 512 27.77 -22.72 14.67
N GLU A 513 27.38 -21.75 13.85
CA GLU A 513 28.32 -20.91 13.08
C GLU A 513 29.23 -20.10 14.00
N ALA A 514 28.68 -19.48 15.07
CA ALA A 514 29.46 -18.76 16.04
C ALA A 514 30.43 -19.65 16.84
N GLU A 515 30.06 -20.90 17.16
CA GLU A 515 30.94 -21.87 17.79
C GLU A 515 32.07 -22.35 16.86
N GLN A 516 31.83 -22.36 15.54
CA GLN A 516 32.85 -22.65 14.53
C GLN A 516 33.85 -21.49 14.40
N ASP A 517 33.37 -20.24 14.37
CA ASP A 517 34.21 -19.05 14.31
C ASP A 517 35.15 -18.92 15.51
N LEU A 518 34.76 -19.40 16.69
CA LEU A 518 35.63 -19.41 17.88
C LEU A 518 36.73 -20.47 17.80
N LYS A 519 36.60 -21.50 16.97
CA LYS A 519 37.59 -22.56 16.82
C LYS A 519 38.65 -22.27 15.77
N ASN A 520 38.33 -21.33 14.85
CA ASN A 520 39.22 -20.86 13.81
C ASN A 520 40.01 -19.62 14.24
#